data_3c23dcd559033a7ad194283e8d82c651
#
_entry.id   3c23dcd559033a7ad194283e8d82c651
#
_cell.length_a   1.000
_cell.length_b   1.000
_cell.length_c   1.000
_cell.angle_alpha   90.00
_cell.angle_beta   90.00
_cell.angle_gamma   90.00
#
_symmetry.space_group_name_H-M   'P 1'
#
loop_
_entity.id
_entity.type
_entity.pdbx_description
1 polymer ?
#
loop_
_entity_poly.entity_id
_entity_poly.type
_entity_poly.pdbx_seq_one_letter_code
_entity_poly.pdbx_strand_id
1 'polypeptide(L)'
;MKKIIEIIITITVAIILVGCSSAADKGANNGGKSNGNDTTSKNASLSSDQESQSEDTSTEIKDINNNENSKLLESIDTTKSQFEKGYYDYNGTINGNIPIKMSLYPLEKDMVGTYYYEKHSDEMKLKGKAGDKNIILYEYDETGKNTGIFQGTMSTVDKIEGTWISADNKTSYPFVLSLEDILPGAEYGKRYAIAVYNKSDQDVETFISEIQSYIVNDDKEKLAEEIAYPINVKINGQVIKIQNKDDLIENYDQIFNADYKQVISKAPTKYLFVNYKGIMFAGGNIWINDVMLDDSNSELKITAINN
;
A
#
# COMPACT_ATOMS: atom_id res chain seq x y z
N MET A 1 30.32 -17.44 -32.05
CA MET A 1 29.33 -16.47 -32.52
C MET A 1 27.95 -17.04 -32.29
N LYS A 2 27.32 -16.72 -31.16
CA LYS A 2 25.90 -17.06 -30.84
C LYS A 2 25.18 -15.74 -30.73
N LYS A 3 24.18 -15.53 -31.57
CA LYS A 3 23.34 -14.33 -31.61
C LYS A 3 22.42 -14.35 -30.39
N ILE A 4 22.48 -13.29 -29.60
CA ILE A 4 21.54 -12.99 -28.52
C ILE A 4 20.32 -12.37 -29.20
N ILE A 5 19.17 -12.99 -29.04
CA ILE A 5 17.88 -12.44 -29.49
C ILE A 5 17.35 -11.63 -28.31
N GLU A 6 17.41 -10.32 -28.45
CA GLU A 6 16.69 -9.38 -27.56
C GLU A 6 15.20 -9.38 -27.97
N ILE A 7 14.34 -9.85 -27.09
CA ILE A 7 12.90 -9.67 -27.23
C ILE A 7 12.54 -8.40 -26.48
N ILE A 8 12.40 -7.30 -27.19
CA ILE A 8 11.82 -6.05 -26.70
C ILE A 8 10.30 -6.21 -26.78
N ILE A 9 9.64 -6.36 -25.64
CA ILE A 9 8.18 -6.27 -25.55
C ILE A 9 7.82 -4.80 -25.46
N THR A 10 7.41 -4.23 -26.59
CA THR A 10 6.84 -2.88 -26.67
C THR A 10 5.35 -2.95 -26.31
N ILE A 11 4.99 -2.53 -25.12
CA ILE A 11 3.59 -2.30 -24.73
C ILE A 11 3.22 -0.92 -25.28
N THR A 12 2.41 -0.90 -26.33
CA THR A 12 1.86 0.32 -26.91
C THR A 12 0.60 0.70 -26.13
N VAL A 13 0.71 1.67 -25.24
CA VAL A 13 -0.46 2.32 -24.61
C VAL A 13 -1.02 3.33 -25.60
N ALA A 14 -2.18 3.07 -26.16
CA ALA A 14 -2.92 4.00 -27.00
C ALA A 14 -3.69 4.99 -26.13
N ILE A 15 -3.17 6.21 -26.00
CA ILE A 15 -3.87 7.32 -25.37
C ILE A 15 -4.84 7.89 -26.40
N ILE A 16 -6.14 7.68 -26.19
CA ILE A 16 -7.20 8.34 -26.97
C ILE A 16 -7.49 9.70 -26.32
N LEU A 17 -6.95 10.75 -26.93
CA LEU A 17 -7.32 12.13 -26.60
C LEU A 17 -8.64 12.46 -27.32
N VAL A 18 -9.73 12.53 -26.58
CA VAL A 18 -10.98 13.12 -27.07
C VAL A 18 -10.90 14.63 -26.83
N GLY A 19 -10.62 15.37 -27.88
CA GLY A 19 -10.67 16.81 -27.89
C GLY A 19 -12.11 17.31 -28.06
N CYS A 20 -12.63 18.05 -27.08
CA CYS A 20 -13.85 18.87 -27.24
C CYS A 20 -13.43 20.25 -27.72
N SER A 21 -13.78 20.59 -28.96
CA SER A 21 -13.73 21.97 -29.46
C SER A 21 -15.01 22.70 -29.11
N SER A 22 -14.87 23.86 -28.50
CA SER A 22 -15.91 24.83 -28.25
C SER A 22 -16.21 25.66 -29.51
N ALA A 23 -17.49 25.83 -29.85
CA ALA A 23 -17.93 26.91 -30.71
C ALA A 23 -19.09 27.66 -30.01
N ALA A 24 -18.86 28.96 -29.84
CA ALA A 24 -19.86 29.90 -29.33
C ALA A 24 -20.81 30.28 -30.47
N ASP A 25 -22.09 30.47 -30.19
CA ASP A 25 -22.84 31.54 -30.80
C ASP A 25 -24.02 32.01 -29.93
N LYS A 26 -24.36 33.29 -30.16
CA LYS A 26 -25.21 34.21 -29.40
C LYS A 26 -26.71 34.07 -29.74
N GLY A 27 -27.56 34.50 -28.80
CA GLY A 27 -28.89 34.97 -29.19
C GLY A 27 -29.93 34.92 -28.07
N ALA A 28 -30.08 35.92 -27.38
CA ALA A 28 -31.19 36.85 -26.98
C ALA A 28 -32.60 36.29 -26.75
N ASN A 29 -33.07 36.50 -25.56
CA ASN A 29 -34.21 37.34 -25.14
C ASN A 29 -35.62 36.71 -24.92
N ASN A 30 -36.20 37.16 -23.80
CA ASN A 30 -37.64 37.40 -23.45
C ASN A 30 -38.43 36.18 -22.92
N GLY A 31 -38.83 36.27 -21.62
CA GLY A 31 -39.93 37.05 -21.14
C GLY A 31 -41.07 36.22 -20.56
N GLY A 32 -41.50 36.50 -19.34
CA GLY A 32 -42.89 36.21 -18.90
C GLY A 32 -43.03 35.30 -17.68
N LYS A 33 -43.07 35.83 -16.47
CA LYS A 33 -44.21 35.94 -15.52
C LYS A 33 -45.19 34.72 -15.51
N SER A 34 -45.55 34.12 -14.39
CA SER A 34 -46.20 34.63 -13.19
C SER A 34 -46.84 33.49 -12.41
N ASN A 35 -46.83 33.60 -11.09
CA ASN A 35 -47.84 33.17 -10.09
C ASN A 35 -48.20 31.67 -10.02
N GLY A 36 -48.38 31.08 -8.90
CA GLY A 36 -48.60 31.51 -7.51
C GLY A 36 -49.29 30.42 -6.73
N ASN A 37 -49.18 30.50 -5.44
CA ASN A 37 -50.05 29.95 -4.39
C ASN A 37 -50.08 28.42 -4.17
N ASP A 38 -49.60 28.07 -3.01
CA ASP A 38 -50.18 28.05 -1.65
C ASP A 38 -51.00 26.76 -1.35
N THR A 39 -50.70 26.02 -0.37
CA THR A 39 -51.38 25.86 0.91
C THR A 39 -51.00 24.58 1.64
N THR A 40 -50.44 24.81 2.84
CA THR A 40 -50.79 24.20 4.16
C THR A 40 -51.02 22.66 4.29
N SER A 41 -50.36 21.95 5.11
CA SER A 41 -50.46 21.88 6.57
C SER A 41 -50.41 20.46 7.11
N LYS A 42 -49.74 20.30 8.20
CA LYS A 42 -49.93 19.47 9.41
C LYS A 42 -49.22 18.12 9.55
N ASN A 43 -48.28 18.20 10.47
CA ASN A 43 -48.06 17.37 11.67
C ASN A 43 -48.38 15.88 11.66
N ALA A 44 -47.38 15.08 11.97
CA ALA A 44 -47.37 14.31 13.21
C ALA A 44 -45.97 13.70 13.46
N SER A 45 -45.50 13.90 14.65
CA SER A 45 -44.36 13.28 15.30
C SER A 45 -44.48 11.76 15.37
N LEU A 46 -43.36 11.04 15.20
CA LEU A 46 -43.01 9.93 16.10
C LEU A 46 -41.56 9.53 15.90
N SER A 47 -40.90 9.48 17.05
CA SER A 47 -39.55 8.97 17.28
C SER A 47 -39.38 7.54 16.80
N SER A 48 -38.25 7.24 16.19
CA SER A 48 -37.62 5.94 16.35
C SER A 48 -36.14 6.01 15.99
N ASP A 49 -35.33 5.46 16.84
CA ASP A 49 -33.91 5.27 16.82
C ASP A 49 -33.35 4.88 15.46
N GLN A 50 -32.37 5.63 14.98
CA GLN A 50 -31.48 5.15 13.91
C GLN A 50 -30.12 4.83 14.51
N GLU A 51 -29.89 3.54 14.72
CA GLU A 51 -28.57 2.95 14.75
C GLU A 51 -27.83 3.34 13.47
N SER A 52 -26.68 3.99 13.64
CA SER A 52 -25.75 4.21 12.56
C SER A 52 -25.06 2.88 12.24
N GLN A 53 -25.57 2.16 11.24
CA GLN A 53 -24.83 1.12 10.58
C GLN A 53 -23.70 1.78 9.78
N SER A 54 -22.48 1.52 10.21
CA SER A 54 -21.30 1.67 9.38
C SER A 54 -21.45 0.76 8.17
N GLU A 55 -21.64 1.33 6.99
CA GLU A 55 -21.57 0.57 5.74
C GLU A 55 -20.12 0.09 5.56
N ASP A 56 -19.94 -1.17 5.89
CA ASP A 56 -18.80 -1.98 5.50
C ASP A 56 -18.88 -2.17 3.98
N THR A 57 -18.15 -1.35 3.24
CA THR A 57 -17.97 -1.52 1.80
C THR A 57 -17.06 -2.70 1.54
N SER A 58 -17.53 -3.89 1.86
CA SER A 58 -17.00 -5.12 1.28
C SER A 58 -17.39 -5.14 -0.20
N THR A 59 -16.48 -4.68 -1.04
CA THR A 59 -16.61 -4.86 -2.49
C THR A 59 -16.59 -6.36 -2.74
N GLU A 60 -17.76 -6.96 -2.98
CA GLU A 60 -17.88 -8.34 -3.43
C GLU A 60 -17.08 -8.50 -4.73
N ILE A 61 -15.93 -9.15 -4.61
CA ILE A 61 -15.18 -9.62 -5.77
C ILE A 61 -16.06 -10.70 -6.41
N LYS A 62 -16.67 -10.40 -7.56
CA LYS A 62 -17.46 -11.35 -8.32
C LYS A 62 -16.54 -12.45 -8.80
N ASP A 63 -16.58 -13.59 -8.13
CA ASP A 63 -15.91 -14.80 -8.53
C ASP A 63 -16.44 -15.24 -9.90
N ILE A 64 -15.61 -15.11 -10.92
CA ILE A 64 -15.86 -15.75 -12.21
C ILE A 64 -15.58 -17.23 -12.01
N ASN A 65 -16.65 -18.01 -12.02
CA ASN A 65 -16.66 -19.47 -11.91
C ASN A 65 -15.71 -20.12 -12.93
N ASN A 66 -14.53 -20.49 -12.46
CA ASN A 66 -13.73 -21.52 -13.11
C ASN A 66 -13.80 -22.77 -12.23
N ASN A 67 -14.56 -23.76 -12.67
CA ASN A 67 -14.84 -25.03 -11.96
C ASN A 67 -13.55 -25.82 -11.62
N GLU A 68 -12.45 -25.57 -12.32
CA GLU A 68 -11.15 -26.17 -12.04
C GLU A 68 -10.39 -25.44 -10.92
N ASN A 69 -10.54 -24.13 -10.86
CA ASN A 69 -9.88 -23.30 -9.85
C ASN A 69 -10.48 -23.49 -8.46
N SER A 70 -11.79 -23.69 -8.35
CA SER A 70 -12.43 -24.01 -7.06
C SER A 70 -11.94 -25.33 -6.47
N LYS A 71 -11.69 -26.35 -7.32
CA LYS A 71 -11.15 -27.64 -6.88
C LYS A 71 -9.74 -27.55 -6.31
N LEU A 72 -8.91 -26.66 -6.85
CA LEU A 72 -7.56 -26.42 -6.31
C LEU A 72 -7.61 -25.88 -4.88
N LEU A 73 -8.47 -24.87 -4.63
CA LEU A 73 -8.64 -24.33 -3.28
C LEU A 73 -9.26 -25.33 -2.30
N GLU A 74 -10.16 -26.21 -2.76
CA GLU A 74 -10.75 -27.27 -1.96
C GLU A 74 -9.75 -28.33 -1.51
N SER A 75 -8.66 -28.52 -2.26
CA SER A 75 -7.59 -29.45 -1.94
C SER A 75 -6.69 -28.99 -0.78
N ILE A 76 -6.75 -27.72 -0.39
CA ILE A 76 -5.92 -27.13 0.68
C ILE A 76 -6.57 -27.36 2.05
N ASP A 77 -5.91 -28.12 2.89
CA ASP A 77 -6.30 -28.30 4.30
C ASP A 77 -5.83 -27.09 5.14
N THR A 78 -6.69 -26.08 5.25
CA THR A 78 -6.38 -24.85 5.98
C THR A 78 -6.28 -25.04 7.50
N THR A 79 -6.73 -26.18 8.04
CA THR A 79 -6.61 -26.47 9.49
C THR A 79 -5.15 -26.77 9.88
N LYS A 80 -4.30 -27.01 8.89
CA LYS A 80 -2.86 -27.27 9.05
C LYS A 80 -2.00 -26.10 8.57
N SER A 81 -2.58 -24.94 8.34
CA SER A 81 -1.82 -23.75 7.93
C SER A 81 -0.73 -23.44 8.96
N GLN A 82 0.47 -23.12 8.44
CA GLN A 82 1.60 -22.67 9.27
C GLN A 82 1.55 -21.17 9.55
N PHE A 83 0.64 -20.45 8.93
CA PHE A 83 0.47 -19.01 9.15
C PHE A 83 -0.39 -18.76 10.38
N GLU A 84 0.14 -17.95 11.30
CA GLU A 84 -0.58 -17.44 12.47
C GLU A 84 -1.04 -16.00 12.22
N LYS A 85 -1.92 -15.46 13.06
CA LYS A 85 -2.43 -14.09 12.96
C LYS A 85 -1.27 -13.08 12.86
N GLY A 86 -1.22 -12.32 11.76
CA GLY A 86 -0.20 -11.31 11.49
C GLY A 86 0.09 -11.14 10.01
N TYR A 87 0.90 -10.15 9.67
CA TYR A 87 1.42 -9.96 8.31
C TYR A 87 2.73 -10.71 8.13
N TYR A 88 2.88 -11.30 6.97
CA TYR A 88 4.09 -12.01 6.52
C TYR A 88 4.60 -11.32 5.26
N ASP A 89 5.72 -10.65 5.36
CA ASP A 89 6.30 -9.86 4.28
C ASP A 89 7.44 -10.60 3.62
N TYR A 90 7.38 -10.67 2.31
CA TYR A 90 8.33 -11.40 1.49
C TYR A 90 9.01 -10.51 0.47
N ASN A 91 10.30 -10.72 0.30
CA ASN A 91 11.02 -10.35 -0.91
C ASN A 91 11.06 -11.55 -1.84
N GLY A 92 10.90 -11.32 -3.14
CA GLY A 92 10.91 -12.43 -4.07
C GLY A 92 11.17 -12.03 -5.51
N THR A 93 11.11 -13.04 -6.37
CA THR A 93 11.24 -12.87 -7.82
C THR A 93 10.22 -13.72 -8.56
N ILE A 94 9.71 -13.20 -9.68
CA ILE A 94 9.03 -13.95 -10.73
C ILE A 94 10.00 -14.09 -11.89
N ASN A 95 10.04 -15.27 -12.53
CA ASN A 95 10.96 -15.61 -13.63
C ASN A 95 12.45 -15.39 -13.29
N GLY A 96 12.82 -15.46 -12.01
CA GLY A 96 14.19 -15.33 -11.51
C GLY A 96 14.81 -13.93 -11.58
N ASN A 97 14.19 -12.98 -12.27
CA ASN A 97 14.76 -11.66 -12.53
C ASN A 97 13.79 -10.48 -12.38
N ILE A 98 12.53 -10.73 -12.08
CA ILE A 98 11.52 -9.70 -11.85
C ILE A 98 11.30 -9.59 -10.33
N PRO A 99 11.89 -8.60 -9.65
CA PRO A 99 11.77 -8.48 -8.20
C PRO A 99 10.37 -8.02 -7.81
N ILE A 100 9.84 -8.65 -6.77
CA ILE A 100 8.54 -8.33 -6.17
C ILE A 100 8.66 -8.25 -4.65
N LYS A 101 7.78 -7.45 -4.06
CA LYS A 101 7.49 -7.48 -2.62
C LYS A 101 6.06 -7.93 -2.43
N MET A 102 5.85 -8.87 -1.52
CA MET A 102 4.54 -9.46 -1.24
C MET A 102 4.26 -9.43 0.25
N SER A 103 3.05 -9.04 0.63
CA SER A 103 2.56 -9.08 2.01
C SER A 103 1.34 -10.00 2.08
N LEU A 104 1.39 -11.01 2.93
CA LEU A 104 0.33 -12.01 3.12
C LEU A 104 -0.24 -11.91 4.52
N TYR A 105 -1.54 -12.22 4.65
CA TYR A 105 -2.25 -12.25 5.93
C TYR A 105 -3.24 -13.41 5.97
N PRO A 106 -3.20 -14.28 6.99
CA PRO A 106 -4.21 -15.31 7.19
C PRO A 106 -5.48 -14.69 7.77
N LEU A 107 -6.54 -14.62 6.96
CA LEU A 107 -7.83 -14.07 7.33
C LEU A 107 -8.84 -15.23 7.44
N GLU A 108 -9.12 -15.67 8.66
CA GLU A 108 -9.96 -16.84 8.96
C GLU A 108 -9.44 -18.12 8.28
N LYS A 109 -10.12 -18.60 7.23
CA LYS A 109 -9.73 -19.78 6.43
C LYS A 109 -9.06 -19.40 5.12
N ASP A 110 -9.02 -18.12 4.80
CA ASP A 110 -8.45 -17.61 3.56
C ASP A 110 -7.06 -17.04 3.83
N MET A 111 -6.24 -17.02 2.80
CA MET A 111 -5.03 -16.24 2.72
C MET A 111 -5.31 -15.03 1.83
N VAL A 112 -5.11 -13.83 2.35
CA VAL A 112 -5.26 -12.58 1.60
C VAL A 112 -3.94 -11.84 1.59
N GLY A 113 -3.80 -10.88 0.70
CA GLY A 113 -2.60 -10.07 0.64
C GLY A 113 -2.54 -9.21 -0.59
N THR A 114 -1.38 -8.62 -0.77
CA THR A 114 -1.06 -7.80 -1.94
C THR A 114 0.40 -8.00 -2.31
N TYR A 115 0.76 -7.68 -3.54
CA TYR A 115 2.15 -7.58 -3.95
C TYR A 115 2.32 -6.50 -5.01
N TYR A 116 3.53 -6.02 -5.18
CA TYR A 116 3.90 -5.10 -6.23
C TYR A 116 5.27 -5.44 -6.82
N TYR A 117 5.49 -5.00 -8.05
CA TYR A 117 6.78 -5.06 -8.70
C TYR A 117 7.64 -3.88 -8.24
N GLU A 118 8.88 -4.11 -7.81
CA GLU A 118 9.74 -3.02 -7.29
C GLU A 118 9.93 -1.84 -8.27
N LYS A 119 9.74 -2.09 -9.56
CA LYS A 119 9.85 -1.04 -10.61
C LYS A 119 8.54 -0.32 -10.91
N HIS A 120 7.41 -0.83 -10.39
CA HIS A 120 6.07 -0.31 -10.64
C HIS A 120 5.30 -0.30 -9.33
N SER A 121 4.67 0.83 -9.04
CA SER A 121 3.90 1.01 -7.80
C SER A 121 2.52 0.34 -7.82
N ASP A 122 2.12 -0.26 -8.95
CA ASP A 122 0.82 -0.89 -9.09
C ASP A 122 0.74 -2.12 -8.20
N GLU A 123 -0.28 -2.14 -7.35
CA GLU A 123 -0.48 -3.17 -6.36
C GLU A 123 -1.52 -4.18 -6.84
N MET A 124 -1.11 -5.45 -6.87
CA MET A 124 -1.98 -6.58 -7.22
C MET A 124 -2.55 -7.18 -5.94
N LYS A 125 -3.84 -7.48 -5.93
CA LYS A 125 -4.51 -8.12 -4.80
C LYS A 125 -4.40 -9.63 -4.89
N LEU A 126 -4.28 -10.27 -3.73
CA LEU A 126 -4.16 -11.72 -3.61
C LEU A 126 -5.27 -12.26 -2.71
N LYS A 127 -5.89 -13.36 -3.14
CA LYS A 127 -6.83 -14.13 -2.32
C LYS A 127 -6.70 -15.62 -2.62
N GLY A 128 -6.64 -16.43 -1.57
CA GLY A 128 -6.50 -17.86 -1.74
C GLY A 128 -6.49 -18.62 -0.43
N LYS A 129 -5.71 -19.70 -0.35
CA LYS A 129 -5.59 -20.54 0.84
C LYS A 129 -4.17 -21.04 1.03
N ALA A 130 -3.79 -21.26 2.28
CA ALA A 130 -2.54 -21.93 2.66
C ALA A 130 -2.83 -23.10 3.60
N GLY A 131 -2.14 -24.22 3.37
CA GLY A 131 -2.12 -25.40 4.23
C GLY A 131 -0.75 -25.61 4.87
N ASP A 132 -0.43 -26.86 5.22
CA ASP A 132 0.86 -27.22 5.80
C ASP A 132 2.04 -26.98 4.84
N LYS A 133 1.91 -27.42 3.58
CA LYS A 133 2.99 -27.37 2.60
C LYS A 133 2.64 -26.68 1.30
N ASN A 134 1.40 -26.29 1.12
CA ASN A 134 0.91 -25.74 -0.13
C ASN A 134 0.22 -24.40 0.09
N ILE A 135 0.40 -23.48 -0.84
CA ILE A 135 -0.29 -22.22 -0.90
C ILE A 135 -0.79 -21.98 -2.33
N ILE A 136 -2.01 -21.49 -2.45
CA ILE A 136 -2.63 -21.11 -3.72
C ILE A 136 -3.20 -19.71 -3.55
N LEU A 137 -2.76 -18.78 -4.39
CA LEU A 137 -3.20 -17.38 -4.36
C LEU A 137 -3.64 -16.97 -5.76
N TYR A 138 -4.89 -16.54 -5.90
CA TYR A 138 -5.37 -15.87 -7.09
C TYR A 138 -4.95 -14.41 -7.06
N GLU A 139 -4.51 -13.93 -8.20
CA GLU A 139 -4.08 -12.56 -8.43
C GLU A 139 -5.21 -11.77 -9.09
N TYR A 140 -5.42 -10.55 -8.62
CA TYR A 140 -6.44 -9.64 -9.15
C TYR A 140 -5.83 -8.25 -9.35
N ASP A 141 -6.14 -7.62 -10.48
CA ASP A 141 -5.80 -6.23 -10.74
C ASP A 141 -6.71 -5.25 -9.95
N GLU A 142 -6.47 -3.96 -10.11
CA GLU A 142 -7.25 -2.89 -9.47
C GLU A 142 -8.74 -2.91 -9.82
N THR A 143 -9.10 -3.49 -10.98
CA THR A 143 -10.51 -3.63 -11.42
C THR A 143 -11.19 -4.86 -10.81
N GLY A 144 -10.46 -5.69 -10.07
CA GLY A 144 -10.92 -6.96 -9.52
C GLY A 144 -10.95 -8.10 -10.54
N LYS A 145 -10.33 -7.93 -11.70
CA LYS A 145 -10.20 -8.98 -12.71
C LYS A 145 -9.06 -9.93 -12.31
N ASN A 146 -9.33 -11.24 -12.37
CA ASN A 146 -8.29 -12.23 -12.20
C ASN A 146 -7.28 -12.17 -13.35
N THR A 147 -5.99 -12.05 -13.00
CA THR A 147 -4.85 -11.93 -13.92
C THR A 147 -3.91 -13.11 -13.87
N GLY A 148 -3.94 -13.89 -12.76
CA GLY A 148 -3.10 -15.06 -12.62
C GLY A 148 -3.35 -15.84 -11.33
N ILE A 149 -2.51 -16.85 -11.12
CA ILE A 149 -2.52 -17.69 -9.93
C ILE A 149 -1.09 -18.05 -9.53
N PHE A 150 -0.77 -17.91 -8.25
CA PHE A 150 0.44 -18.46 -7.64
C PHE A 150 0.11 -19.83 -7.07
N GLN A 151 0.82 -20.85 -7.50
CA GLN A 151 0.77 -22.20 -6.96
C GLN A 151 2.13 -22.52 -6.32
N GLY A 152 2.17 -22.45 -4.99
CA GLY A 152 3.41 -22.54 -4.23
C GLY A 152 3.46 -23.74 -3.31
N THR A 153 4.70 -24.12 -2.96
CA THR A 153 5.03 -25.08 -1.91
C THR A 153 5.98 -24.43 -0.91
N MET A 154 5.92 -24.87 0.33
CA MET A 154 6.77 -24.43 1.43
C MET A 154 7.03 -25.58 2.40
N SER A 155 8.21 -25.60 3.03
CA SER A 155 8.48 -26.45 4.19
C SER A 155 8.20 -25.70 5.49
N THR A 156 8.52 -24.42 5.52
CA THR A 156 8.19 -23.43 6.56
C THR A 156 7.72 -22.14 5.88
N VAL A 157 7.17 -21.22 6.63
CA VAL A 157 6.77 -19.89 6.12
C VAL A 157 7.95 -19.05 5.63
N ASP A 158 9.20 -19.44 5.96
CA ASP A 158 10.39 -18.65 5.60
C ASP A 158 10.65 -18.61 4.09
N LYS A 159 10.19 -19.63 3.36
CA LYS A 159 10.39 -19.72 1.92
C LYS A 159 9.20 -20.34 1.23
N ILE A 160 8.70 -19.67 0.20
CA ILE A 160 7.66 -20.17 -0.69
C ILE A 160 8.22 -20.18 -2.11
N GLU A 161 8.09 -21.31 -2.81
CA GLU A 161 8.52 -21.44 -4.20
C GLU A 161 7.47 -22.18 -5.01
N GLY A 162 7.38 -21.86 -6.30
CA GLY A 162 6.38 -22.48 -7.15
C GLY A 162 6.28 -21.85 -8.52
N THR A 163 5.07 -21.85 -9.07
CA THR A 163 4.79 -21.36 -10.41
C THR A 163 3.66 -20.33 -10.36
N TRP A 164 3.88 -19.17 -10.95
CA TRP A 164 2.85 -18.20 -11.32
C TRP A 164 2.35 -18.55 -12.73
N ILE A 165 1.03 -18.56 -12.91
CA ILE A 165 0.37 -18.92 -14.18
C ILE A 165 -0.60 -17.81 -14.52
N SER A 166 -0.58 -17.30 -15.76
CA SER A 166 -1.54 -16.29 -16.23
C SER A 166 -2.98 -16.83 -16.28
N ALA A 167 -3.98 -15.96 -16.09
CA ALA A 167 -5.40 -16.36 -16.07
C ALA A 167 -5.87 -17.06 -17.36
N ASP A 168 -5.21 -16.81 -18.49
CA ASP A 168 -5.50 -17.48 -19.78
C ASP A 168 -4.70 -18.79 -19.98
N ASN A 169 -3.93 -19.22 -18.98
CA ASN A 169 -3.07 -20.40 -18.97
C ASN A 169 -1.99 -20.46 -20.07
N LYS A 170 -1.68 -19.33 -20.72
CA LYS A 170 -0.70 -19.31 -21.82
C LYS A 170 0.72 -19.06 -21.36
N THR A 171 0.89 -18.46 -20.18
CA THR A 171 2.18 -18.06 -19.65
C THR A 171 2.36 -18.62 -18.26
N SER A 172 3.53 -19.16 -17.97
CA SER A 172 3.89 -19.60 -16.63
C SER A 172 5.34 -19.25 -16.32
N TYR A 173 5.60 -18.80 -15.10
CA TYR A 173 6.93 -18.44 -14.62
C TYR A 173 7.20 -19.02 -13.23
N PRO A 174 8.40 -19.49 -12.96
CA PRO A 174 8.78 -19.84 -11.59
C PRO A 174 8.78 -18.59 -10.71
N PHE A 175 8.40 -18.74 -9.46
CA PHE A 175 8.58 -17.70 -8.44
C PHE A 175 9.27 -18.26 -7.20
N VAL A 176 9.94 -17.37 -6.48
CA VAL A 176 10.55 -17.66 -5.18
C VAL A 176 10.30 -16.44 -4.29
N LEU A 177 9.81 -16.72 -3.07
CA LEU A 177 9.62 -15.74 -2.01
C LEU A 177 10.46 -16.13 -0.81
N SER A 178 11.16 -15.18 -0.22
CA SER A 178 11.90 -15.32 1.04
C SER A 178 11.30 -14.37 2.07
N LEU A 179 10.98 -14.89 3.24
CA LEU A 179 10.43 -14.10 4.34
C LEU A 179 11.43 -13.02 4.74
N GLU A 180 10.97 -11.79 4.79
CA GLU A 180 11.75 -10.62 5.25
C GLU A 180 11.37 -10.29 6.70
N ASP A 181 10.06 -10.23 6.97
CA ASP A 181 9.55 -9.82 8.27
C ASP A 181 8.21 -10.48 8.60
N ILE A 182 7.89 -10.53 9.90
CA ILE A 182 6.58 -10.89 10.41
C ILE A 182 6.12 -9.80 11.37
N LEU A 183 4.86 -9.39 11.27
CA LEU A 183 4.19 -8.54 12.25
C LEU A 183 3.17 -9.39 13.04
N PRO A 184 3.60 -10.13 14.05
CA PRO A 184 2.76 -11.09 14.74
C PRO A 184 1.64 -10.38 15.52
N GLY A 185 0.42 -10.93 15.43
CA GLY A 185 -0.74 -10.41 16.16
C GLY A 185 -1.37 -9.16 15.58
N ALA A 186 -0.78 -8.51 14.57
CA ALA A 186 -1.38 -7.37 13.88
C ALA A 186 -2.76 -7.73 13.34
N GLU A 187 -3.69 -6.79 13.32
CA GLU A 187 -5.02 -6.97 12.73
C GLU A 187 -5.00 -6.65 11.23
N TYR A 188 -5.83 -7.35 10.46
CA TYR A 188 -5.99 -7.07 9.03
C TYR A 188 -6.48 -5.63 8.80
N GLY A 189 -5.83 -4.90 7.89
CA GLY A 189 -6.13 -3.49 7.61
C GLY A 189 -5.68 -2.51 8.69
N LYS A 190 -4.91 -2.98 9.69
CA LYS A 190 -4.38 -2.16 10.79
C LYS A 190 -2.91 -2.50 11.07
N ARG A 191 -2.14 -2.59 10.00
CA ARG A 191 -0.72 -2.96 10.05
C ARG A 191 0.09 -2.13 11.04
N TYR A 192 -0.15 -0.82 11.06
CA TYR A 192 0.63 0.15 11.83
C TYR A 192 0.01 0.53 13.17
N ALA A 193 -1.08 -0.12 13.59
CA ALA A 193 -1.85 0.26 14.78
C ALA A 193 -1.07 0.25 16.10
N ILE A 194 0.06 -0.46 16.18
CA ILE A 194 0.93 -0.43 17.37
C ILE A 194 1.68 0.90 17.54
N ALA A 195 1.83 1.68 16.47
CA ALA A 195 2.59 2.94 16.45
C ALA A 195 1.73 4.15 16.09
N VAL A 196 0.51 3.95 15.57
CA VAL A 196 -0.34 5.05 15.11
C VAL A 196 -1.75 4.92 15.67
N TYR A 197 -2.37 6.09 15.92
CA TYR A 197 -3.73 6.21 16.42
C TYR A 197 -4.63 6.79 15.33
N ASN A 198 -5.72 6.08 15.00
CA ASN A 198 -6.72 6.52 14.01
C ASN A 198 -6.19 6.89 12.60
N LYS A 199 -5.10 6.26 12.17
CA LYS A 199 -4.60 6.36 10.79
C LYS A 199 -4.79 5.02 10.09
N SER A 200 -5.19 5.06 8.82
CA SER A 200 -5.20 3.87 7.98
C SER A 200 -3.80 3.48 7.53
N ASP A 201 -3.61 2.24 7.12
CA ASP A 201 -2.35 1.78 6.52
C ASP A 201 -1.97 2.65 5.31
N GLN A 202 -2.98 3.05 4.50
CA GLN A 202 -2.78 3.92 3.35
C GLN A 202 -2.30 5.33 3.73
N ASP A 203 -2.82 5.93 4.82
CA ASP A 203 -2.38 7.25 5.30
C ASP A 203 -0.91 7.21 5.67
N VAL A 204 -0.48 6.15 6.35
CA VAL A 204 0.92 5.93 6.74
C VAL A 204 1.82 5.79 5.51
N GLU A 205 1.47 4.93 4.56
CA GLU A 205 2.27 4.67 3.37
C GLU A 205 2.34 5.89 2.45
N THR A 206 1.26 6.66 2.37
CA THR A 206 1.22 7.95 1.65
C THR A 206 2.18 8.95 2.30
N PHE A 207 2.11 9.13 3.62
CA PHE A 207 3.01 10.02 4.35
C PHE A 207 4.48 9.65 4.11
N ILE A 208 4.82 8.36 4.17
CA ILE A 208 6.20 7.90 3.94
C ILE A 208 6.66 8.15 2.50
N SER A 209 5.77 7.98 1.53
CA SER A 209 6.05 8.31 0.13
C SER A 209 6.31 9.81 -0.07
N GLU A 210 5.56 10.67 0.64
CA GLU A 210 5.80 12.12 0.65
C GLU A 210 7.13 12.48 1.28
N ILE A 211 7.48 11.90 2.44
CA ILE A 211 8.79 12.07 3.09
C ILE A 211 9.93 11.65 2.16
N GLN A 212 9.80 10.50 1.49
CA GLN A 212 10.77 10.06 0.48
C GLN A 212 10.92 11.11 -0.62
N SER A 213 9.81 11.61 -1.16
CA SER A 213 9.79 12.61 -2.22
C SER A 213 10.45 13.92 -1.77
N TYR A 214 10.16 14.40 -0.56
CA TYR A 214 10.76 15.64 -0.03
C TYR A 214 12.27 15.53 0.10
N ILE A 215 12.77 14.38 0.59
CA ILE A 215 14.23 14.15 0.74
C ILE A 215 14.91 14.04 -0.64
N VAL A 216 14.31 13.31 -1.57
CA VAL A 216 14.88 13.07 -2.91
C VAL A 216 14.91 14.36 -3.76
N ASN A 217 13.90 15.21 -3.61
CA ASN A 217 13.75 16.45 -4.38
C ASN A 217 14.30 17.70 -3.66
N ASP A 218 14.90 17.55 -2.48
CA ASP A 218 15.42 18.67 -1.68
C ASP A 218 14.35 19.69 -1.25
N ASP A 219 13.12 19.24 -1.05
CA ASP A 219 12.00 20.03 -0.51
C ASP A 219 12.19 20.24 1.01
N LYS A 220 13.24 21.00 1.36
CA LYS A 220 13.72 21.20 2.75
C LYS A 220 12.64 21.74 3.67
N GLU A 221 11.88 22.72 3.18
CA GLU A 221 10.81 23.39 3.91
C GLU A 221 9.68 22.41 4.26
N LYS A 222 9.23 21.60 3.28
CA LYS A 222 8.18 20.60 3.51
C LYS A 222 8.65 19.52 4.46
N LEU A 223 9.89 18.99 4.25
CA LEU A 223 10.44 18.00 5.16
C LEU A 223 10.53 18.54 6.59
N ALA A 224 10.94 19.79 6.76
CA ALA A 224 11.07 20.41 8.07
C ALA A 224 9.72 20.53 8.82
N GLU A 225 8.59 20.64 8.11
CA GLU A 225 7.25 20.61 8.70
C GLU A 225 6.92 19.24 9.31
N GLU A 226 7.49 18.16 8.78
CA GLU A 226 7.13 16.79 9.15
C GLU A 226 8.00 16.19 10.27
N ILE A 227 8.76 17.02 10.97
CA ILE A 227 9.64 16.58 12.07
C ILE A 227 9.09 16.98 13.43
N ALA A 228 9.12 16.01 14.37
CA ALA A 228 8.83 16.25 15.79
C ALA A 228 10.09 16.79 16.48
N TYR A 229 10.19 18.12 16.58
CA TYR A 229 11.32 18.77 17.27
C TYR A 229 11.21 18.72 18.80
N PRO A 230 12.36 18.67 19.51
CA PRO A 230 13.71 18.62 19.00
C PRO A 230 14.14 17.22 18.61
N ILE A 231 15.06 17.09 17.64
CA ILE A 231 15.58 15.81 17.15
C ILE A 231 17.11 15.80 17.17
N ASN A 232 17.71 14.63 17.38
CA ASN A 232 19.16 14.47 17.33
C ASN A 232 19.58 13.88 15.98
N VAL A 233 20.64 14.44 15.39
CA VAL A 233 21.25 13.98 14.13
C VAL A 233 22.77 13.91 14.29
N LYS A 234 23.46 13.27 13.34
CA LYS A 234 24.93 13.28 13.30
C LYS A 234 25.42 14.25 12.24
N ILE A 235 26.31 15.15 12.62
CA ILE A 235 27.00 16.06 11.69
C ILE A 235 28.51 15.95 11.99
N ASN A 236 29.28 15.58 10.98
CA ASN A 236 30.73 15.36 11.11
C ASN A 236 31.10 14.39 12.26
N GLY A 237 30.30 13.35 12.45
CA GLY A 237 30.50 12.35 13.50
C GLY A 237 30.07 12.77 14.91
N GLN A 238 29.55 13.99 15.08
CA GLN A 238 29.07 14.50 16.37
C GLN A 238 27.54 14.51 16.39
N VAL A 239 26.95 14.21 17.55
CA VAL A 239 25.51 14.33 17.77
C VAL A 239 25.15 15.78 17.97
N ILE A 240 24.34 16.32 17.10
CA ILE A 240 23.84 17.70 17.14
C ILE A 240 22.33 17.65 17.38
N LYS A 241 21.84 18.51 18.26
CA LYS A 241 20.42 18.65 18.56
C LYS A 241 19.83 19.75 17.69
N ILE A 242 18.94 19.37 16.79
CA ILE A 242 18.13 20.27 15.92
C ILE A 242 16.90 20.67 16.71
N GLN A 243 16.75 21.97 16.99
CA GLN A 243 15.71 22.48 17.87
C GLN A 243 14.39 22.79 17.16
N ASN A 244 14.48 23.19 15.89
CA ASN A 244 13.35 23.70 15.11
C ASN A 244 13.60 23.56 13.60
N LYS A 245 12.65 24.04 12.80
CA LYS A 245 12.69 23.99 11.33
C LYS A 245 13.89 24.72 10.73
N ASP A 246 14.18 25.93 11.25
CA ASP A 246 15.29 26.75 10.74
C ASP A 246 16.63 26.04 10.94
N ASP A 247 16.85 25.44 12.13
CA ASP A 247 18.03 24.64 12.41
C ASP A 247 18.16 23.45 11.44
N LEU A 248 17.04 22.80 11.09
CA LEU A 248 17.06 21.69 10.12
C LEU A 248 17.47 22.18 8.73
N ILE A 249 16.85 23.27 8.27
CA ILE A 249 17.11 23.82 6.93
C ILE A 249 18.55 24.27 6.80
N GLU A 250 19.12 24.89 7.83
CA GLU A 250 20.53 25.32 7.88
C GLU A 250 21.49 24.13 7.77
N ASN A 251 21.17 23.03 8.42
CA ASN A 251 22.02 21.83 8.49
C ASN A 251 21.62 20.74 7.47
N TYR A 252 20.65 20.98 6.60
CA TYR A 252 20.02 19.99 5.74
C TYR A 252 21.02 19.18 4.93
N ASP A 253 21.93 19.83 4.21
CA ASP A 253 22.86 19.17 3.29
C ASP A 253 23.91 18.30 4.02
N GLN A 254 24.13 18.57 5.32
CA GLN A 254 25.01 17.75 6.17
C GLN A 254 24.29 16.53 6.74
N ILE A 255 22.97 16.64 6.95
CA ILE A 255 22.09 15.56 7.44
C ILE A 255 21.73 14.63 6.28
N PHE A 256 21.23 15.20 5.19
CA PHE A 256 20.74 14.48 4.01
C PHE A 256 21.77 14.56 2.86
N ASN A 257 22.96 14.01 3.08
CA ASN A 257 23.98 13.94 2.04
C ASN A 257 23.60 12.97 0.90
N ALA A 258 24.38 12.95 -0.18
CA ALA A 258 24.08 12.17 -1.38
C ALA A 258 23.91 10.66 -1.12
N ASP A 259 24.74 10.08 -0.26
CA ASP A 259 24.67 8.66 0.08
C ASP A 259 23.38 8.34 0.86
N TYR A 260 23.02 9.20 1.81
CA TYR A 260 21.78 9.08 2.57
C TYR A 260 20.55 9.17 1.65
N LYS A 261 20.51 10.18 0.75
CA LYS A 261 19.44 10.32 -0.24
C LYS A 261 19.33 9.12 -1.15
N GLN A 262 20.47 8.53 -1.56
CA GLN A 262 20.47 7.32 -2.38
C GLN A 262 19.83 6.13 -1.64
N VAL A 263 20.08 5.96 -0.35
CA VAL A 263 19.44 4.92 0.46
C VAL A 263 17.94 5.17 0.55
N ILE A 264 17.54 6.40 0.89
CA ILE A 264 16.13 6.78 0.99
C ILE A 264 15.39 6.56 -0.34
N SER A 265 15.97 6.97 -1.47
CA SER A 265 15.32 6.87 -2.79
C SER A 265 15.01 5.43 -3.24
N LYS A 266 15.72 4.45 -2.71
CA LYS A 266 15.56 3.03 -3.03
C LYS A 266 14.71 2.27 -2.02
N ALA A 267 14.39 2.89 -0.89
CA ALA A 267 13.65 2.22 0.17
C ALA A 267 12.19 2.03 -0.22
N PRO A 268 11.59 0.87 0.10
CA PRO A 268 10.16 0.67 -0.10
C PRO A 268 9.37 1.60 0.83
N THR A 269 8.25 2.11 0.33
CA THR A 269 7.32 2.96 1.09
C THR A 269 6.08 2.20 1.57
N LYS A 270 6.00 0.90 1.26
CA LYS A 270 4.92 -0.01 1.66
C LYS A 270 5.47 -1.22 2.42
N TYR A 271 4.61 -1.89 3.16
CA TYR A 271 4.90 -3.09 3.96
C TYR A 271 6.04 -2.88 4.94
N LEU A 272 5.99 -1.74 5.64
CA LEU A 272 7.07 -1.35 6.54
C LEU A 272 7.00 -2.13 7.86
N PHE A 273 8.17 -2.39 8.42
CA PHE A 273 8.27 -2.90 9.78
C PHE A 273 7.78 -1.86 10.78
N VAL A 274 7.06 -2.31 11.80
CA VAL A 274 6.55 -1.48 12.88
C VAL A 274 6.65 -2.18 14.22
N ASN A 275 6.95 -1.43 15.26
CA ASN A 275 6.89 -1.87 16.64
C ASN A 275 6.51 -0.69 17.56
N TYR A 276 6.54 -0.91 18.88
CA TYR A 276 6.20 0.13 19.87
C TYR A 276 7.11 1.38 19.84
N LYS A 277 8.24 1.34 19.13
CA LYS A 277 9.13 2.48 18.93
C LYS A 277 8.74 3.34 17.72
N GLY A 278 7.86 2.81 16.87
CA GLY A 278 7.41 3.50 15.66
C GLY A 278 7.51 2.64 14.40
N ILE A 279 7.29 3.28 13.28
CA ILE A 279 7.40 2.74 11.92
C ILE A 279 8.81 2.98 11.43
N MET A 280 9.46 1.91 10.97
CA MET A 280 10.84 1.92 10.50
C MET A 280 10.90 2.11 8.99
N PHE A 281 11.43 3.24 8.53
CA PHE A 281 11.65 3.50 7.12
C PHE A 281 13.14 3.46 6.76
N ALA A 282 13.42 2.95 5.56
CA ALA A 282 14.77 2.85 4.98
C ALA A 282 15.77 2.13 5.91
N GLY A 283 15.38 0.94 6.44
CA GLY A 283 16.25 0.16 7.31
C GLY A 283 16.54 0.82 8.66
N GLY A 284 15.69 1.75 9.11
CA GLY A 284 15.84 2.46 10.39
C GLY A 284 16.55 3.80 10.28
N ASN A 285 16.86 4.27 9.07
CA ASN A 285 17.38 5.63 8.88
C ASN A 285 16.38 6.69 9.32
N ILE A 286 15.09 6.44 9.17
CA ILE A 286 14.01 7.32 9.62
C ILE A 286 13.02 6.49 10.45
N TRP A 287 12.59 7.05 11.58
CA TRP A 287 11.50 6.51 12.39
C TRP A 287 10.37 7.51 12.45
N ILE A 288 9.15 6.99 12.30
CA ILE A 288 7.92 7.76 12.22
C ILE A 288 6.98 7.28 13.33
N ASN A 289 6.34 8.21 13.99
CA ASN A 289 5.29 7.94 14.98
C ASN A 289 4.13 8.90 14.80
N ASP A 290 3.03 8.52 15.38
CA ASP A 290 1.89 9.40 15.57
C ASP A 290 2.13 10.26 16.82
N VAL A 291 2.17 11.56 16.63
CA VAL A 291 2.44 12.53 17.69
C VAL A 291 1.13 13.21 18.08
N MET A 292 0.73 13.06 19.33
CA MET A 292 -0.48 13.70 19.85
C MET A 292 -0.29 15.20 19.91
N LEU A 293 -1.20 15.95 19.31
CA LEU A 293 -1.29 17.42 19.38
C LEU A 293 -2.17 17.87 20.53
N ASP A 294 -3.24 17.09 20.78
CA ASP A 294 -4.19 17.26 21.88
C ASP A 294 -4.83 15.88 22.22
N ASP A 295 -5.84 15.87 23.09
CA ASP A 295 -6.48 14.61 23.56
C ASP A 295 -7.17 13.81 22.43
N SER A 296 -7.41 14.40 21.26
CA SER A 296 -8.18 13.80 20.17
C SER A 296 -7.50 13.86 18.80
N ASN A 297 -6.46 14.64 18.65
CA ASN A 297 -5.78 14.87 17.37
C ASN A 297 -4.33 14.44 17.44
N SER A 298 -3.91 13.75 16.40
CA SER A 298 -2.54 13.31 16.23
C SER A 298 -2.07 13.52 14.78
N GLU A 299 -0.76 13.66 14.60
CA GLU A 299 -0.12 13.78 13.29
C GLU A 299 1.05 12.80 13.19
N LEU A 300 1.21 12.22 11.99
CA LEU A 300 2.40 11.46 11.67
C LEU A 300 3.59 12.42 11.60
N LYS A 301 4.67 12.11 12.30
CA LYS A 301 5.90 12.91 12.30
C LYS A 301 7.13 12.01 12.30
N ILE A 302 8.21 12.51 11.73
CA ILE A 302 9.54 11.95 11.89
C ILE A 302 10.00 12.20 13.32
N THR A 303 10.27 11.13 14.06
CA THR A 303 10.70 11.20 15.46
C THR A 303 12.17 10.83 15.67
N ALA A 304 12.83 10.20 14.67
CA ALA A 304 14.26 9.97 14.66
C ALA A 304 14.82 9.95 13.23
N ILE A 305 16.02 10.50 13.10
CA ILE A 305 16.85 10.45 11.89
C ILE A 305 18.21 9.87 12.30
N ASN A 306 18.57 8.72 11.73
CA ASN A 306 19.83 8.01 11.94
C ASN A 306 20.67 8.16 10.66
N ASN A 307 21.34 9.26 10.54
CA ASN A 307 22.20 9.62 9.40
C ASN A 307 23.69 9.32 9.66
#